data_4fe8481b48496c7a3455b38ed3e2f7af
#
_entry.id   4fe8481b48496c7a3455b38ed3e2f7af
#
_cell.length_a   1.000
_cell.length_b   1.000
_cell.length_c   1.000
_cell.angle_alpha   90.00
_cell.angle_beta   90.00
_cell.angle_gamma   90.00
#
_symmetry.space_group_name_H-M   'P 1'
#
loop_
_entity.id
_entity.type
_entity.pdbx_description
1 polymer ?
#
loop_
_entity_poly.entity_id
_entity_poly.type
_entity_poly.pdbx_seq_one_letter_code
_entity_poly.pdbx_strand_id
1 'polypeptide(L)'
;MAGIKYGMRPKIHANEMAVSGGVQVGVKYGAISVDHLEQMGQAEIESLKGSETMPTVLPGCAFFLNLPLSPARDMINAGLPVAMASDFNPGTSPSGNMQLILSMACIRYRLTPEEALNATTLNTAYAMGVSDELGSITRGKVANLIVTQPMTQLEFMPYYYGANKVAKMMLNGKFV
;
A
#
# COMPACT_ATOMS: atom_id res chain seq x y z
N MET A 1 13.45 -15.01 -13.98
CA MET A 1 13.20 -16.44 -14.34
C MET A 1 13.71 -17.43 -13.29
N ALA A 2 14.91 -17.22 -12.68
CA ALA A 2 15.41 -18.14 -11.65
C ALA A 2 14.47 -18.25 -10.43
N GLY A 3 14.02 -17.12 -9.86
CA GLY A 3 13.15 -17.11 -8.69
C GLY A 3 11.82 -17.85 -8.89
N ILE A 4 11.23 -17.74 -10.08
CA ILE A 4 9.95 -18.42 -10.40
C ILE A 4 10.09 -19.94 -10.30
N LYS A 5 11.27 -20.50 -10.66
CA LYS A 5 11.55 -21.95 -10.49
C LYS A 5 11.53 -22.42 -9.04
N TYR A 6 11.69 -21.50 -8.10
CA TYR A 6 11.63 -21.73 -6.65
C TYR A 6 10.33 -21.23 -6.01
N GLY A 7 9.29 -20.98 -6.80
CA GLY A 7 7.99 -20.54 -6.30
C GLY A 7 7.93 -19.06 -5.86
N MET A 8 8.97 -18.27 -6.17
CA MET A 8 8.97 -16.85 -5.85
C MET A 8 8.16 -16.06 -6.87
N ARG A 9 7.37 -15.10 -6.39
CA ARG A 9 6.70 -14.10 -7.24
C ARG A 9 7.51 -12.80 -7.26
N PRO A 10 7.67 -12.15 -8.43
CA PRO A 10 8.40 -10.89 -8.51
C PRO A 10 7.66 -9.77 -7.76
N LYS A 11 8.43 -8.84 -7.20
CA LYS A 11 8.01 -7.49 -6.81
C LYS A 11 8.97 -6.52 -7.48
N ILE A 12 8.47 -5.41 -8.02
CA ILE A 12 9.28 -4.54 -8.87
C ILE A 12 9.12 -3.09 -8.42
N HIS A 13 10.24 -2.39 -8.14
CA HIS A 13 10.25 -0.93 -8.11
C HIS A 13 10.05 -0.43 -9.56
N ALA A 14 8.98 0.28 -9.80
CA ALA A 14 8.56 0.66 -11.15
C ALA A 14 8.19 2.14 -11.21
N ASN A 15 8.68 2.81 -12.24
CA ASN A 15 8.31 4.18 -12.58
C ASN A 15 8.45 5.18 -11.40
N GLU A 16 9.47 5.03 -10.57
CA GLU A 16 9.79 5.95 -9.49
C GLU A 16 10.38 7.27 -10.04
N MET A 17 11.48 7.18 -10.78
CA MET A 17 12.22 8.35 -11.26
C MET A 17 11.91 8.69 -12.73
N ALA A 18 11.45 7.71 -13.51
CA ALA A 18 11.13 7.87 -14.92
C ALA A 18 10.15 6.78 -15.38
N VAL A 19 9.49 7.01 -16.51
CA VAL A 19 8.70 5.98 -17.20
C VAL A 19 9.67 4.98 -17.82
N SER A 20 9.82 3.83 -17.15
CA SER A 20 10.84 2.81 -17.52
C SER A 20 10.25 1.55 -18.17
N GLY A 21 8.90 1.46 -18.27
CA GLY A 21 8.21 0.24 -18.69
C GLY A 21 8.16 -0.85 -17.60
N GLY A 22 8.58 -0.53 -16.37
CA GLY A 22 8.61 -1.47 -15.25
C GLY A 22 7.24 -2.02 -14.89
N VAL A 23 6.17 -1.23 -15.05
CA VAL A 23 4.78 -1.66 -14.83
C VAL A 23 4.40 -2.75 -15.81
N GLN A 24 4.62 -2.53 -17.12
CA GLN A 24 4.30 -3.51 -18.16
C GLN A 24 5.13 -4.80 -18.02
N VAL A 25 6.39 -4.67 -17.61
CA VAL A 25 7.25 -5.83 -17.29
C VAL A 25 6.70 -6.59 -16.10
N GLY A 26 6.27 -5.88 -15.04
CA GLY A 26 5.63 -6.48 -13.86
C GLY A 26 4.41 -7.32 -14.23
N VAL A 27 3.49 -6.74 -14.99
CA VAL A 27 2.29 -7.41 -15.49
C VAL A 27 2.65 -8.63 -16.35
N LYS A 28 3.56 -8.47 -17.31
CA LYS A 28 3.99 -9.54 -18.22
C LYS A 28 4.53 -10.77 -17.48
N TYR A 29 5.24 -10.56 -16.38
CA TYR A 29 5.86 -11.66 -15.61
C TYR A 29 5.11 -12.04 -14.35
N GLY A 30 3.86 -11.59 -14.18
CA GLY A 30 3.00 -11.95 -13.06
C GLY A 30 3.56 -11.49 -11.72
N ALA A 31 4.12 -10.28 -11.68
CA ALA A 31 4.56 -9.69 -10.42
C ALA A 31 3.37 -9.59 -9.45
N ILE A 32 3.62 -9.86 -8.16
CA ILE A 32 2.59 -9.68 -7.15
C ILE A 32 2.27 -8.21 -6.93
N SER A 33 3.30 -7.35 -7.04
CA SER A 33 3.13 -5.90 -7.04
C SER A 33 4.14 -5.18 -7.92
N VAL A 34 3.77 -3.97 -8.32
CA VAL A 34 4.65 -2.93 -8.86
C VAL A 34 4.57 -1.73 -7.92
N ASP A 35 5.72 -1.29 -7.43
CA ASP A 35 5.81 -0.39 -6.30
C ASP A 35 6.34 0.98 -6.75
N HIS A 36 6.05 2.07 -6.04
CA HIS A 36 6.31 3.49 -6.30
C HIS A 36 5.29 4.16 -7.22
N LEU A 37 5.50 4.15 -8.53
CA LEU A 37 4.53 4.59 -9.56
C LEU A 37 4.38 6.11 -9.69
N GLU A 38 5.36 6.91 -9.23
CA GLU A 38 5.32 8.38 -9.30
C GLU A 38 5.26 8.89 -10.74
N GLN A 39 5.95 8.19 -11.66
CA GLN A 39 6.00 8.54 -13.09
C GLN A 39 5.06 7.63 -13.90
N MET A 40 3.79 7.57 -13.50
CA MET A 40 2.79 6.70 -14.11
C MET A 40 1.75 7.51 -14.85
N GLY A 41 1.39 7.08 -16.06
CA GLY A 41 0.35 7.66 -16.88
C GLY A 41 -0.76 6.68 -17.22
N GLN A 42 -1.63 7.09 -18.16
CA GLN A 42 -2.78 6.29 -18.57
C GLN A 42 -2.40 4.93 -19.15
N ALA A 43 -1.27 4.86 -19.89
CA ALA A 43 -0.82 3.61 -20.52
C ALA A 43 -0.49 2.53 -19.47
N GLU A 44 0.14 2.93 -18.35
CA GLU A 44 0.46 2.05 -17.23
C GLU A 44 -0.81 1.62 -16.50
N ILE A 45 -1.76 2.53 -16.26
CA ILE A 45 -3.06 2.21 -15.67
C ILE A 45 -3.79 1.17 -16.52
N GLU A 46 -3.86 1.38 -17.83
CA GLU A 46 -4.51 0.42 -18.74
C GLU A 46 -3.80 -0.96 -18.72
N SER A 47 -2.48 -0.98 -18.62
CA SER A 47 -1.74 -2.25 -18.58
C SER A 47 -2.00 -3.07 -17.31
N LEU A 48 -2.39 -2.44 -16.22
CA LEU A 48 -2.73 -3.11 -14.96
C LEU A 48 -4.15 -3.68 -14.96
N LYS A 49 -5.05 -3.17 -15.81
CA LYS A 49 -6.44 -3.67 -15.86
C LYS A 49 -6.50 -5.14 -16.24
N GLY A 50 -7.26 -5.91 -15.48
CA GLY A 50 -7.40 -7.34 -15.67
C GLY A 50 -6.18 -8.19 -15.30
N SER A 51 -5.12 -7.57 -14.76
CA SER A 51 -3.98 -8.29 -14.20
C SER A 51 -4.18 -8.55 -12.70
N GLU A 52 -3.40 -9.50 -12.16
CA GLU A 52 -3.33 -9.77 -10.71
C GLU A 52 -2.21 -8.96 -10.03
N THR A 53 -1.53 -8.07 -10.75
CA THR A 53 -0.44 -7.27 -10.22
C THR A 53 -0.99 -6.08 -9.43
N MET A 54 -0.66 -6.01 -8.14
CA MET A 54 -1.11 -4.93 -7.26
C MET A 54 -0.26 -3.66 -7.45
N PRO A 55 -0.83 -2.53 -7.89
CA PRO A 55 -0.15 -1.25 -7.81
C PRO A 55 0.01 -0.82 -6.36
N THR A 56 1.25 -0.54 -5.94
CA THR A 56 1.58 -0.17 -4.56
C THR A 56 2.23 1.20 -4.52
N VAL A 57 1.59 2.13 -3.84
CA VAL A 57 2.04 3.51 -3.68
C VAL A 57 2.80 3.66 -2.37
N LEU A 58 3.88 4.45 -2.38
CA LEU A 58 4.80 4.62 -1.26
C LEU A 58 4.88 6.09 -0.80
N PRO A 59 3.84 6.58 -0.09
CA PRO A 59 3.71 8.00 0.25
C PRO A 59 4.87 8.56 1.07
N GLY A 60 5.49 7.72 1.92
CA GLY A 60 6.62 8.14 2.76
C GLY A 60 7.85 8.50 1.93
N CYS A 61 8.18 7.69 0.94
CA CYS A 61 9.29 7.93 0.01
C CYS A 61 9.04 9.18 -0.84
N ALA A 62 7.88 9.27 -1.48
CA ALA A 62 7.51 10.43 -2.29
C ALA A 62 7.56 11.75 -1.48
N PHE A 63 7.12 11.72 -0.22
CA PHE A 63 7.20 12.86 0.68
C PHE A 63 8.65 13.23 1.03
N PHE A 64 9.45 12.26 1.42
CA PHE A 64 10.83 12.49 1.87
C PHE A 64 11.72 13.01 0.75
N LEU A 65 11.57 12.49 -0.46
CA LEU A 65 12.33 12.88 -1.65
C LEU A 65 11.70 14.04 -2.43
N ASN A 66 10.54 14.55 -1.97
CA ASN A 66 9.78 15.59 -2.68
C ASN A 66 9.48 15.24 -4.15
N LEU A 67 9.10 13.97 -4.37
CA LEU A 67 8.71 13.46 -5.70
C LEU A 67 7.26 13.85 -6.05
N PRO A 68 6.87 13.79 -7.34
CA PRO A 68 5.48 13.82 -7.74
C PRO A 68 4.66 12.75 -7.01
N LEU A 69 3.35 12.94 -6.92
CA LEU A 69 2.46 11.92 -6.35
C LEU A 69 2.08 10.91 -7.42
N SER A 70 2.16 9.64 -7.08
CA SER A 70 1.61 8.55 -7.90
C SER A 70 0.09 8.77 -8.10
N PRO A 71 -0.49 8.46 -9.27
CA PRO A 71 -1.89 8.77 -9.60
C PRO A 71 -2.88 7.79 -8.95
N ALA A 72 -2.84 7.64 -7.61
CA ALA A 72 -3.66 6.67 -6.88
C ALA A 72 -5.16 6.88 -7.11
N ARG A 73 -5.64 8.14 -7.15
CA ARG A 73 -7.05 8.43 -7.41
C ARG A 73 -7.46 7.97 -8.81
N ASP A 74 -6.62 8.19 -9.82
CA ASP A 74 -6.93 7.78 -11.19
C ASP A 74 -6.93 6.26 -11.34
N MET A 75 -6.02 5.56 -10.65
CA MET A 75 -6.02 4.10 -10.58
C MET A 75 -7.34 3.57 -9.97
N ILE A 76 -7.77 4.12 -8.84
CA ILE A 76 -9.03 3.72 -8.19
C ILE A 76 -10.24 4.03 -9.10
N ASN A 77 -10.28 5.21 -9.71
CA ASN A 77 -11.34 5.60 -10.66
C ASN A 77 -11.37 4.67 -11.89
N ALA A 78 -10.23 4.11 -12.26
CA ALA A 78 -10.12 3.11 -13.33
C ALA A 78 -10.52 1.68 -12.89
N GLY A 79 -10.92 1.52 -11.61
CA GLY A 79 -11.33 0.23 -11.04
C GLY A 79 -10.18 -0.63 -10.53
N LEU A 80 -8.98 -0.10 -10.41
CA LEU A 80 -7.84 -0.82 -9.86
C LEU A 80 -7.82 -0.75 -8.33
N PRO A 81 -7.51 -1.86 -7.63
CA PRO A 81 -7.14 -1.80 -6.24
C PRO A 81 -5.79 -1.09 -6.11
N VAL A 82 -5.57 -0.37 -5.01
CA VAL A 82 -4.29 0.29 -4.73
C VAL A 82 -3.85 -0.13 -3.33
N ALA A 83 -2.61 -0.62 -3.20
CA ALA A 83 -1.97 -0.82 -1.92
C ALA A 83 -1.14 0.41 -1.53
N MET A 84 -0.97 0.65 -0.22
CA MET A 84 -0.10 1.71 0.30
C MET A 84 0.76 1.17 1.44
N ALA A 85 2.06 1.48 1.40
CA ALA A 85 3.03 1.05 2.39
C ALA A 85 3.99 2.18 2.78
N SER A 86 4.73 1.98 3.88
CA SER A 86 5.66 2.98 4.41
C SER A 86 6.95 3.08 3.61
N ASP A 87 7.32 2.03 2.89
CA ASP A 87 8.67 1.88 2.31
C ASP A 87 9.79 2.10 3.34
N PHE A 88 9.60 1.59 4.57
CA PHE A 88 10.54 1.83 5.65
C PHE A 88 11.97 1.39 5.29
N ASN A 89 12.85 2.36 5.14
CA ASN A 89 14.26 2.16 4.88
C ASN A 89 15.08 3.36 5.39
N PRO A 90 16.40 3.19 5.67
CA PRO A 90 17.21 4.27 6.24
C PRO A 90 17.56 5.39 5.24
N GLY A 91 17.37 5.17 3.94
CA GLY A 91 17.76 6.12 2.89
C GLY A 91 16.69 7.14 2.55
N THR A 92 15.49 6.68 2.22
CA THR A 92 14.45 7.50 1.59
C THR A 92 13.11 7.49 2.32
N SER A 93 12.94 6.66 3.36
CA SER A 93 11.71 6.63 4.15
C SER A 93 11.98 6.11 5.57
N PRO A 94 12.66 6.88 6.45
CA PRO A 94 13.04 6.41 7.78
C PRO A 94 11.87 6.45 8.79
N SER A 95 10.65 6.18 8.34
CA SER A 95 9.44 6.18 9.15
C SER A 95 8.53 5.01 8.84
N GLY A 96 8.27 4.17 9.84
CA GLY A 96 7.26 3.10 9.78
C GLY A 96 5.86 3.54 10.23
N ASN A 97 5.59 4.84 10.32
CA ASN A 97 4.32 5.36 10.85
C ASN A 97 3.17 5.19 9.84
N MET A 98 2.47 4.06 9.92
CA MET A 98 1.33 3.76 9.02
C MET A 98 0.13 4.68 9.25
N GLN A 99 -0.03 5.31 10.42
CA GLN A 99 -1.09 6.32 10.62
C GLN A 99 -0.81 7.58 9.80
N LEU A 100 0.48 7.98 9.68
CA LEU A 100 0.87 9.07 8.80
C LEU A 100 0.62 8.70 7.33
N ILE A 101 0.88 7.45 6.93
CA ILE A 101 0.57 6.96 5.57
C ILE A 101 -0.94 7.05 5.30
N LEU A 102 -1.80 6.64 6.25
CA LEU A 102 -3.26 6.83 6.15
C LEU A 102 -3.65 8.29 5.95
N SER A 103 -3.04 9.20 6.70
CA SER A 103 -3.30 10.64 6.57
C SER A 103 -2.87 11.17 5.21
N MET A 104 -1.68 10.76 4.73
CA MET A 104 -1.21 11.12 3.39
C MET A 104 -2.13 10.57 2.30
N ALA A 105 -2.62 9.33 2.43
CA ALA A 105 -3.57 8.74 1.50
C ALA A 105 -4.81 9.63 1.32
N CYS A 106 -5.40 10.09 2.42
CA CYS A 106 -6.57 10.96 2.37
C CYS A 106 -6.24 12.38 1.89
N ILE A 107 -5.19 13.01 2.46
CA ILE A 107 -4.92 14.45 2.24
C ILE A 107 -4.26 14.69 0.88
N ARG A 108 -3.27 13.88 0.53
CA ARG A 108 -2.44 14.10 -0.66
C ARG A 108 -2.94 13.31 -1.87
N TYR A 109 -3.36 12.06 -1.68
CA TYR A 109 -3.80 11.17 -2.76
C TYR A 109 -5.32 11.14 -2.93
N ARG A 110 -6.08 11.86 -2.09
CA ARG A 110 -7.53 12.05 -2.17
C ARG A 110 -8.33 10.74 -2.07
N LEU A 111 -7.84 9.79 -1.30
CA LEU A 111 -8.59 8.60 -0.95
C LEU A 111 -9.62 8.93 0.13
N THR A 112 -10.76 8.22 0.12
CA THR A 112 -11.65 8.24 1.28
C THR A 112 -10.99 7.49 2.45
N PRO A 113 -11.40 7.71 3.70
CA PRO A 113 -10.88 6.97 4.86
C PRO A 113 -10.97 5.45 4.69
N GLU A 114 -12.07 4.94 4.11
CA GLU A 114 -12.28 3.51 3.85
C GLU A 114 -11.33 2.99 2.78
N GLU A 115 -11.15 3.73 1.67
CA GLU A 115 -10.19 3.39 0.63
C GLU A 115 -8.76 3.36 1.19
N ALA A 116 -8.40 4.34 2.01
CA ALA A 116 -7.09 4.42 2.65
C ALA A 116 -6.86 3.25 3.62
N LEU A 117 -7.89 2.88 4.39
CA LEU A 117 -7.81 1.72 5.29
C LEU A 117 -7.65 0.42 4.48
N ASN A 118 -8.44 0.21 3.43
CA ASN A 118 -8.30 -0.96 2.56
C ASN A 118 -6.92 -0.99 1.88
N ALA A 119 -6.42 0.16 1.43
CA ALA A 119 -5.11 0.27 0.80
C ALA A 119 -3.97 -0.15 1.73
N THR A 120 -4.07 0.17 3.03
CA THR A 120 -3.04 -0.12 4.03
C THR A 120 -3.23 -1.45 4.78
N THR A 121 -4.30 -2.18 4.51
CA THR A 121 -4.62 -3.47 5.16
C THR A 121 -4.85 -4.59 4.14
N LEU A 122 -6.05 -4.67 3.54
CA LEU A 122 -6.44 -5.73 2.61
C LEU A 122 -5.52 -5.80 1.38
N ASN A 123 -5.36 -4.66 0.70
CA ASN A 123 -4.60 -4.60 -0.53
C ASN A 123 -3.10 -4.79 -0.28
N THR A 124 -2.58 -4.25 0.82
CA THR A 124 -1.18 -4.47 1.22
C THR A 124 -0.93 -5.93 1.62
N ALA A 125 -1.86 -6.59 2.31
CA ALA A 125 -1.74 -8.02 2.60
C ALA A 125 -1.67 -8.86 1.31
N TYR A 126 -2.46 -8.50 0.29
CA TYR A 126 -2.36 -9.12 -1.03
C TYR A 126 -1.00 -8.86 -1.68
N ALA A 127 -0.55 -7.61 -1.71
CA ALA A 127 0.74 -7.22 -2.29
C ALA A 127 1.93 -7.91 -1.61
N MET A 128 1.75 -8.37 -0.37
CA MET A 128 2.75 -9.14 0.39
C MET A 128 2.57 -10.67 0.27
N GLY A 129 1.51 -11.13 -0.39
CA GLY A 129 1.21 -12.56 -0.54
C GLY A 129 0.73 -13.23 0.75
N VAL A 130 0.15 -12.48 1.68
CA VAL A 130 -0.32 -12.96 3.00
C VAL A 130 -1.81 -12.70 3.23
N SER A 131 -2.57 -12.44 2.18
CA SER A 131 -4.00 -12.10 2.26
C SER A 131 -4.86 -13.22 2.85
N ASP A 132 -4.43 -14.47 2.78
CA ASP A 132 -5.15 -15.59 3.37
C ASP A 132 -5.06 -15.60 4.90
N GLU A 133 -3.99 -15.03 5.45
CA GLU A 133 -3.71 -15.01 6.89
C GLU A 133 -3.94 -13.64 7.54
N LEU A 134 -3.75 -12.54 6.80
CA LEU A 134 -3.72 -11.18 7.32
C LEU A 134 -4.60 -10.22 6.50
N GLY A 135 -4.65 -8.96 6.93
CA GLY A 135 -5.28 -7.84 6.20
C GLY A 135 -6.76 -7.60 6.52
N SER A 136 -7.44 -8.52 7.19
CA SER A 136 -8.84 -8.32 7.61
C SER A 136 -9.15 -9.02 8.92
N ILE A 137 -10.17 -8.53 9.64
CA ILE A 137 -10.73 -9.17 10.82
C ILE A 137 -11.76 -10.21 10.35
N THR A 138 -11.26 -11.38 9.97
CA THR A 138 -12.07 -12.48 9.46
C THR A 138 -11.76 -13.74 10.25
N ARG A 139 -12.80 -14.57 10.54
CA ARG A 139 -12.62 -15.83 11.25
C ARG A 139 -11.63 -16.74 10.49
N GLY A 140 -10.67 -17.30 11.22
CA GLY A 140 -9.61 -18.16 10.67
C GLY A 140 -8.31 -17.44 10.36
N LYS A 141 -8.31 -16.10 10.30
CA LYS A 141 -7.06 -15.33 10.14
C LYS A 141 -6.33 -15.13 11.46
N VAL A 142 -5.04 -14.84 11.34
CA VAL A 142 -4.17 -14.52 12.48
C VAL A 142 -4.62 -13.22 13.13
N ALA A 143 -4.76 -13.22 14.45
CA ALA A 143 -5.17 -12.05 15.21
C ALA A 143 -3.98 -11.08 15.40
N ASN A 144 -3.63 -10.36 14.33
CA ASN A 144 -2.74 -9.21 14.33
C ASN A 144 -3.61 -7.95 14.22
N LEU A 145 -3.87 -7.32 15.35
CA LEU A 145 -4.88 -6.27 15.48
C LEU A 145 -4.31 -5.05 16.21
N ILE A 146 -4.84 -3.89 15.87
CA ILE A 146 -4.71 -2.69 16.71
C ILE A 146 -6.04 -2.36 17.36
N VAL A 147 -6.00 -1.90 18.60
CA VAL A 147 -7.12 -1.27 19.28
C VAL A 147 -6.80 0.21 19.41
N THR A 148 -7.66 1.04 18.89
CA THR A 148 -7.44 2.50 18.93
C THR A 148 -7.89 3.08 20.27
N GLN A 149 -7.42 4.28 20.59
CA GLN A 149 -8.07 5.14 21.57
C GLN A 149 -9.52 5.39 21.14
N PRO A 150 -10.45 5.68 22.07
CA PRO A 150 -11.82 6.01 21.70
C PRO A 150 -11.87 7.10 20.64
N MET A 151 -12.59 6.84 19.56
CA MET A 151 -12.83 7.75 18.46
C MET A 151 -14.31 7.70 18.10
N THR A 152 -14.87 8.84 17.69
CA THR A 152 -16.31 8.91 17.35
C THR A 152 -16.61 8.26 16.00
N GLN A 153 -15.62 8.24 15.10
CA GLN A 153 -15.76 7.71 13.75
C GLN A 153 -14.39 7.41 13.14
N LEU A 154 -14.36 6.60 12.09
CA LEU A 154 -13.12 6.13 11.44
C LEU A 154 -12.27 7.28 10.88
N GLU A 155 -12.89 8.33 10.38
CA GLU A 155 -12.26 9.50 9.77
C GLU A 155 -11.33 10.26 10.72
N PHE A 156 -11.51 10.07 12.04
CA PHE A 156 -10.57 10.64 13.01
C PHE A 156 -9.16 10.02 12.92
N MET A 157 -9.03 8.80 12.43
CA MET A 157 -7.72 8.16 12.30
C MET A 157 -6.80 8.90 11.31
N PRO A 158 -7.17 9.12 10.03
CA PRO A 158 -6.40 9.93 9.11
C PRO A 158 -6.38 11.43 9.43
N TYR A 159 -7.40 11.95 10.11
CA TYR A 159 -7.46 13.37 10.49
C TYR A 159 -6.37 13.78 11.47
N TYR A 160 -6.07 12.95 12.46
CA TYR A 160 -5.04 13.21 13.47
C TYR A 160 -3.65 12.78 13.02
N TYR A 161 -3.15 13.35 11.93
CA TYR A 161 -1.90 12.97 11.26
C TYR A 161 -0.63 13.03 12.14
N GLY A 162 -0.62 13.82 13.20
CA GLY A 162 0.51 13.97 14.12
C GLY A 162 0.39 13.19 15.43
N ALA A 163 -0.73 12.48 15.66
CA ALA A 163 -0.99 11.81 16.93
C ALA A 163 -1.07 10.29 16.76
N ASN A 164 -0.43 9.54 17.67
CA ASN A 164 -0.62 8.10 17.73
C ASN A 164 -1.98 7.76 18.36
N LYS A 165 -2.87 7.15 17.60
CA LYS A 165 -4.20 6.71 18.04
C LYS A 165 -4.25 5.23 18.42
N VAL A 166 -3.16 4.49 18.30
CA VAL A 166 -3.09 3.09 18.76
C VAL A 166 -3.00 3.07 20.28
N ALA A 167 -3.96 2.42 20.93
CA ALA A 167 -3.97 2.22 22.38
C ALA A 167 -3.33 0.89 22.77
N LYS A 168 -3.58 -0.17 21.98
CA LYS A 168 -3.03 -1.52 22.21
C LYS A 168 -2.76 -2.21 20.88
N MET A 169 -1.80 -3.11 20.89
CA MET A 169 -1.55 -4.02 19.76
C MET A 169 -1.72 -5.48 20.21
N MET A 170 -2.16 -6.28 19.27
CA MET A 170 -2.20 -7.73 19.41
C MET A 170 -1.42 -8.36 18.27
N LEU A 171 -0.48 -9.24 18.59
CA LEU A 171 0.28 -10.03 17.64
C LEU A 171 0.06 -11.52 17.95
N ASN A 172 -0.33 -12.28 16.93
CA ASN A 172 -0.62 -13.71 17.05
C ASN A 172 -1.57 -14.02 18.22
N GLY A 173 -2.60 -13.20 18.40
CA GLY A 173 -3.61 -13.35 19.45
C GLY A 173 -3.17 -12.93 20.86
N LYS A 174 -1.99 -12.33 21.02
CA LYS A 174 -1.48 -11.86 22.33
C LYS A 174 -1.27 -10.35 22.31
N PHE A 175 -1.71 -9.67 23.37
CA PHE A 175 -1.40 -8.25 23.58
C PHE A 175 0.10 -8.05 23.83
N VAL A 176 0.66 -6.99 23.21
CA VAL A 176 2.06 -6.59 23.32
C VAL A 176 2.16 -5.13 23.76
#